data_524ac60c5da9236ee718b136e26f7f62
#
_entry.id   524ac60c5da9236ee718b136e26f7f62
#
_cell.length_a   1.000
_cell.length_b   1.000
_cell.length_c   1.000
_cell.angle_alpha   90.00
_cell.angle_beta   90.00
_cell.angle_gamma   90.00
#
_symmetry.space_group_name_H-M   'P 1'
#
loop_
_entity.id
_entity.type
_entity.pdbx_description
1 polymer ?
#
loop_
_entity_poly.entity_id
_entity_poly.type
_entity_poly.pdbx_seq_one_letter_code
_entity_poly.pdbx_strand_id
1 'polypeptide(L)'
;MPNVPTHSHPSVVAINRADAAQHLLELLYRVHYVVGMKVQDTLRTDDTLDRHQIAVLWIIRSEGVDGRSIPRKYVEKQLTSWYDISSSAISKAIRALASAEINLLTITEHPSSGREKLIELTPAGARFVQQMTRNGSAMCDWFLENMSLWEHEMDVCLYIYTKVTTIFGKMIDQERLASG
;
A
#
# COMPACT_ATOMS: atom_id res chain seq x y z
N MET A 1 -28.00 -25.45 -25.91
CA MET A 1 -27.94 -24.46 -24.83
C MET A 1 -26.89 -24.92 -23.85
N PRO A 2 -25.80 -24.18 -23.61
CA PRO A 2 -24.79 -24.59 -22.66
C PRO A 2 -25.34 -24.41 -21.24
N ASN A 3 -25.14 -25.42 -20.40
CA ASN A 3 -25.49 -25.47 -18.99
C ASN A 3 -24.73 -24.38 -18.25
N VAL A 4 -25.42 -23.35 -17.77
CA VAL A 4 -24.84 -22.37 -16.84
C VAL A 4 -24.69 -23.06 -15.50
N PRO A 5 -23.48 -23.18 -14.94
CA PRO A 5 -23.30 -23.75 -13.62
C PRO A 5 -24.01 -22.84 -12.60
N THR A 6 -24.98 -23.36 -11.90
CA THR A 6 -25.60 -22.74 -10.73
C THR A 6 -24.54 -22.69 -9.63
N HIS A 7 -23.83 -21.58 -9.50
CA HIS A 7 -23.00 -21.31 -8.35
C HIS A 7 -23.92 -21.14 -7.15
N SER A 8 -24.00 -22.16 -6.30
CA SER A 8 -24.59 -22.05 -4.98
C SER A 8 -23.73 -21.04 -4.18
N HIS A 9 -24.30 -19.88 -3.86
CA HIS A 9 -23.70 -18.99 -2.89
C HIS A 9 -23.38 -19.77 -1.62
N PRO A 10 -22.17 -19.64 -1.04
CA PRO A 10 -21.95 -20.14 0.29
C PRO A 10 -23.02 -19.52 1.18
N SER A 11 -23.84 -20.35 1.83
CA SER A 11 -24.84 -19.87 2.76
C SER A 11 -24.14 -19.00 3.81
N VAL A 12 -24.46 -17.70 3.81
CA VAL A 12 -24.02 -16.80 4.87
C VAL A 12 -24.71 -17.29 6.14
N VAL A 13 -24.03 -18.14 6.89
CA VAL A 13 -24.46 -18.51 8.22
C VAL A 13 -24.53 -17.22 9.01
N ALA A 14 -25.67 -16.93 9.61
CA ALA A 14 -25.82 -15.76 10.48
C ALA A 14 -24.87 -15.93 11.66
N ILE A 15 -23.69 -15.29 11.53
CA ILE A 15 -22.63 -15.34 12.53
C ILE A 15 -23.05 -14.42 13.68
N ASN A 16 -23.14 -14.93 14.88
CA ASN A 16 -23.38 -14.11 16.04
C ASN A 16 -22.21 -13.11 16.19
N ARG A 17 -22.44 -11.95 16.84
CA ARG A 17 -21.47 -10.86 16.89
C ARG A 17 -20.14 -11.27 17.58
N ALA A 18 -20.17 -12.16 18.54
CA ALA A 18 -18.96 -12.65 19.22
C ALA A 18 -18.11 -13.52 18.27
N ASP A 19 -18.75 -14.42 17.55
CA ASP A 19 -18.08 -15.29 16.58
C ASP A 19 -17.59 -14.48 15.38
N ALA A 20 -18.31 -13.41 14.98
CA ALA A 20 -17.91 -12.51 13.91
C ALA A 20 -16.58 -11.81 14.19
N ALA A 21 -16.31 -11.40 15.44
CA ALA A 21 -15.04 -10.77 15.82
C ALA A 21 -13.86 -11.72 15.67
N GLN A 22 -13.99 -12.96 16.10
CA GLN A 22 -12.96 -13.99 15.94
C GLN A 22 -12.71 -14.30 14.47
N HIS A 23 -13.75 -14.55 13.68
CA HIS A 23 -13.63 -14.83 12.25
C HIS A 23 -13.01 -13.64 11.49
N LEU A 24 -13.36 -12.41 11.87
CA LEU A 24 -12.76 -11.22 11.28
C LEU A 24 -11.25 -11.15 11.57
N LEU A 25 -10.84 -11.43 12.80
CA LEU A 25 -9.43 -11.45 13.17
C LEU A 25 -8.65 -12.51 12.37
N GLU A 26 -9.18 -13.72 12.27
CA GLU A 26 -8.58 -14.82 11.49
C GLU A 26 -8.48 -14.44 10.01
N LEU A 27 -9.52 -13.82 9.45
CA LEU A 27 -9.53 -13.36 8.06
C LEU A 27 -8.48 -12.25 7.84
N LEU A 28 -8.45 -11.23 8.69
CA LEU A 28 -7.50 -10.12 8.58
C LEU A 28 -6.05 -10.61 8.67
N TYR A 29 -5.77 -11.58 9.56
CA TYR A 29 -4.46 -12.20 9.67
C TYR A 29 -4.08 -12.92 8.37
N ARG A 30 -4.96 -13.74 7.80
CA ARG A 30 -4.73 -14.44 6.52
C ARG A 30 -4.56 -13.46 5.35
N VAL A 31 -5.41 -12.43 5.27
CA VAL A 31 -5.29 -11.40 4.23
C VAL A 31 -3.94 -10.69 4.32
N HIS A 32 -3.48 -10.37 5.54
CA HIS A 32 -2.16 -9.76 5.72
C HIS A 32 -1.03 -10.65 5.18
N TYR A 33 -0.97 -11.91 5.59
CA TYR A 33 0.14 -12.80 5.24
C TYR A 33 0.03 -13.40 3.83
N VAL A 34 -1.15 -13.69 3.34
CA VAL A 34 -1.31 -14.29 2.01
C VAL A 34 -1.37 -13.22 0.92
N VAL A 35 -2.20 -12.18 1.11
CA VAL A 35 -2.42 -11.15 0.10
C VAL A 35 -1.41 -10.01 0.26
N GLY A 36 -1.29 -9.45 1.46
CA GLY A 36 -0.44 -8.28 1.72
C GLY A 36 1.03 -8.56 1.43
N MET A 37 1.56 -9.70 1.87
CA MET A 37 2.95 -10.08 1.57
C MET A 37 3.15 -10.32 0.07
N LYS A 38 2.20 -10.99 -0.60
CA LYS A 38 2.26 -11.21 -2.06
C LYS A 38 2.22 -9.89 -2.84
N VAL A 39 1.41 -8.92 -2.42
CA VAL A 39 1.42 -7.57 -2.99
C VAL A 39 2.80 -6.93 -2.85
N GLN A 40 3.38 -6.95 -1.64
CA GLN A 40 4.72 -6.39 -1.41
C GLN A 40 5.78 -7.05 -2.29
N ASP A 41 5.79 -8.38 -2.39
CA ASP A 41 6.75 -9.12 -3.23
C ASP A 41 6.56 -8.77 -4.73
N THR A 42 5.32 -8.62 -5.17
CA THR A 42 5.02 -8.25 -6.57
C THR A 42 5.45 -6.84 -6.91
N LEU A 43 5.32 -5.90 -5.99
CA LEU A 43 5.79 -4.53 -6.16
C LEU A 43 7.32 -4.40 -6.13
N ARG A 44 8.02 -5.32 -5.49
CA ARG A 44 9.47 -5.44 -5.58
C ARG A 44 9.83 -6.02 -6.94
N THR A 45 10.18 -5.16 -7.89
CA THR A 45 10.53 -5.57 -9.26
C THR A 45 11.77 -6.48 -9.32
N ASP A 46 12.61 -6.36 -8.30
CA ASP A 46 13.79 -7.18 -8.03
C ASP A 46 14.04 -7.22 -6.51
N ASP A 47 15.01 -8.02 -6.06
CA ASP A 47 15.35 -8.16 -4.64
C ASP A 47 16.32 -7.08 -4.12
N THR A 48 16.56 -6.01 -4.88
CA THR A 48 17.55 -4.96 -4.52
C THR A 48 16.98 -3.98 -3.49
N LEU A 49 15.67 -3.76 -3.48
CA LEU A 49 15.01 -2.83 -2.57
C LEU A 49 14.28 -3.55 -1.43
N ASP A 50 14.35 -2.96 -0.25
CA ASP A 50 13.57 -3.40 0.90
C ASP A 50 12.12 -2.86 0.87
N ARG A 51 11.27 -3.41 1.74
CA ARG A 51 9.84 -3.04 1.81
C ARG A 51 9.59 -1.56 2.11
N HIS A 52 10.46 -0.91 2.89
CA HIS A 52 10.30 0.50 3.23
C HIS A 52 10.69 1.39 2.05
N GLN A 53 11.70 1.00 1.30
CA GLN A 53 12.08 1.67 0.06
C GLN A 53 10.99 1.58 -1.00
N ILE A 54 10.36 0.41 -1.16
CA ILE A 54 9.18 0.24 -2.03
C ILE A 54 8.02 1.11 -1.55
N ALA A 55 7.75 1.15 -0.24
CA ALA A 55 6.69 1.99 0.31
C ALA A 55 6.94 3.50 0.08
N VAL A 56 8.19 3.97 0.18
CA VAL A 56 8.56 5.35 -0.19
C VAL A 56 8.20 5.64 -1.64
N LEU A 57 8.61 4.77 -2.57
CA LEU A 57 8.32 4.93 -4.00
C LEU A 57 6.83 4.88 -4.30
N TRP A 58 6.10 3.99 -3.61
CA TRP A 58 4.65 3.91 -3.72
C TRP A 58 3.95 5.20 -3.27
N ILE A 59 4.35 5.75 -2.12
CA ILE A 59 3.79 7.02 -1.61
C ILE A 59 4.04 8.16 -2.61
N ILE A 60 5.25 8.28 -3.17
CA ILE A 60 5.54 9.29 -4.19
C ILE A 60 4.61 9.12 -5.40
N ARG A 61 4.42 7.88 -5.86
CA ARG A 61 3.59 7.55 -7.01
C ARG A 61 2.11 7.88 -6.76
N SER A 62 1.57 7.52 -5.58
CA SER A 62 0.13 7.61 -5.29
C SER A 62 -0.31 8.98 -4.79
N GLU A 63 0.56 9.71 -4.09
CA GLU A 63 0.21 10.91 -3.34
C GLU A 63 1.06 12.13 -3.70
N GLY A 64 2.12 11.92 -4.49
CA GLY A 64 2.99 13.00 -4.95
C GLY A 64 2.38 13.83 -6.07
N VAL A 65 2.90 15.05 -6.23
CA VAL A 65 2.55 15.92 -7.36
C VAL A 65 2.95 15.23 -8.66
N ASP A 66 1.99 15.03 -9.54
CA ASP A 66 2.12 14.29 -10.80
C ASP A 66 2.70 12.86 -10.62
N GLY A 67 2.58 12.29 -9.40
CA GLY A 67 3.18 11.01 -9.04
C GLY A 67 4.70 11.01 -9.07
N ARG A 68 5.35 12.16 -8.94
CA ARG A 68 6.80 12.33 -9.12
C ARG A 68 7.52 12.95 -7.95
N SER A 69 6.89 13.89 -7.25
CA SER A 69 7.55 14.63 -6.18
C SER A 69 6.65 14.83 -4.98
N ILE A 70 7.23 14.84 -3.78
CA ILE A 70 6.49 14.96 -2.53
C ILE A 70 7.41 15.54 -1.43
N PRO A 71 6.88 16.35 -0.48
CA PRO A 71 7.63 16.77 0.69
C PRO A 71 8.08 15.55 1.51
N ARG A 72 9.35 15.51 1.90
CA ARG A 72 9.91 14.42 2.72
C ARG A 72 9.11 14.17 4.00
N LYS A 73 8.69 15.25 4.67
CA LYS A 73 7.90 15.19 5.91
C LYS A 73 6.57 14.44 5.72
N TYR A 74 5.98 14.56 4.52
CA TYR A 74 4.76 13.83 4.19
C TYR A 74 5.02 12.31 4.12
N VAL A 75 6.11 11.91 3.47
CA VAL A 75 6.51 10.48 3.41
C VAL A 75 6.78 9.93 4.82
N GLU A 76 7.45 10.70 5.68
CA GLU A 76 7.69 10.31 7.08
C GLU A 76 6.37 10.09 7.82
N LYS A 77 5.41 11.01 7.68
CA LYS A 77 4.08 10.88 8.28
C LYS A 77 3.35 9.63 7.79
N GLN A 78 3.33 9.37 6.51
CA GLN A 78 2.65 8.20 5.94
C GLN A 78 3.30 6.89 6.39
N LEU A 79 4.63 6.78 6.28
CA LEU A 79 5.33 5.55 6.70
C LEU A 79 5.14 5.25 8.18
N THR A 80 5.20 6.27 9.05
CA THR A 80 4.91 6.06 10.47
C THR A 80 3.44 5.71 10.74
N SER A 81 2.51 6.01 9.84
CA SER A 81 1.11 5.55 9.97
C SER A 81 0.92 4.09 9.54
N TRP A 82 1.79 3.56 8.69
CA TRP A 82 1.68 2.19 8.20
C TRP A 82 2.55 1.19 8.96
N TYR A 83 3.66 1.66 9.53
CA TYR A 83 4.69 0.81 10.14
C TYR A 83 5.12 1.37 11.51
N ASP A 84 5.46 0.49 12.41
CA ASP A 84 6.28 0.84 13.59
C ASP A 84 7.74 1.02 13.14
N ILE A 85 8.08 2.22 12.65
CA ILE A 85 9.37 2.55 12.07
C ILE A 85 9.90 3.88 12.61
N SER A 86 11.17 3.91 12.96
CA SER A 86 11.81 5.14 13.43
C SER A 86 12.12 6.12 12.30
N SER A 87 12.12 7.43 12.59
CA SER A 87 12.52 8.48 11.65
C SER A 87 13.96 8.28 11.11
N SER A 88 14.83 7.65 11.89
CA SER A 88 16.18 7.32 11.42
C SER A 88 16.19 6.24 10.35
N ALA A 89 15.35 5.21 10.49
CA ALA A 89 15.19 4.15 9.50
C ALA A 89 14.55 4.68 8.20
N ILE A 90 13.53 5.55 8.31
CA ILE A 90 12.95 6.25 7.14
C ILE A 90 14.02 7.08 6.43
N SER A 91 14.80 7.85 7.20
CA SER A 91 15.89 8.66 6.64
C SER A 91 16.96 7.81 5.93
N LYS A 92 17.24 6.61 6.46
CA LYS A 92 18.17 5.65 5.85
C LYS A 92 17.58 5.12 4.52
N ALA A 93 16.31 4.74 4.49
CA ALA A 93 15.66 4.24 3.28
C ALA A 93 15.66 5.31 2.16
N ILE A 94 15.28 6.55 2.48
CA ILE A 94 15.27 7.66 1.51
C ILE A 94 16.68 7.95 0.99
N ARG A 95 17.71 8.02 1.87
CA ARG A 95 19.09 8.25 1.44
C ARG A 95 19.64 7.13 0.58
N ALA A 96 19.30 5.88 0.89
CA ALA A 96 19.71 4.75 0.07
C ALA A 96 19.13 4.84 -1.35
N LEU A 97 17.84 5.17 -1.49
CA LEU A 97 17.20 5.40 -2.79
C LEU A 97 17.82 6.56 -3.58
N ALA A 98 18.38 7.56 -2.88
CA ALA A 98 19.05 8.71 -3.49
C ALA A 98 20.57 8.51 -3.66
N SER A 99 21.13 7.36 -3.24
CA SER A 99 22.56 7.08 -3.42
C SER A 99 22.94 6.97 -4.91
N ALA A 100 24.20 7.19 -5.22
CA ALA A 100 24.70 7.07 -6.60
C ALA A 100 24.55 5.65 -7.17
N GLU A 101 24.56 4.64 -6.31
CA GLU A 101 24.40 3.23 -6.67
C GLU A 101 22.96 2.90 -7.09
N ILE A 102 21.98 3.37 -6.34
CA ILE A 102 20.53 3.08 -6.60
C ILE A 102 19.95 4.15 -7.53
N ASN A 103 20.19 5.42 -7.27
CA ASN A 103 19.81 6.57 -8.09
C ASN A 103 18.33 6.61 -8.52
N LEU A 104 17.41 6.29 -7.63
CA LEU A 104 15.97 6.36 -7.91
C LEU A 104 15.33 7.66 -7.45
N LEU A 105 15.97 8.38 -6.50
CA LEU A 105 15.48 9.65 -5.96
C LEU A 105 16.53 10.75 -6.04
N THR A 106 16.05 11.99 -6.11
CA THR A 106 16.80 13.20 -5.74
C THR A 106 16.16 13.84 -4.51
N ILE A 107 17.01 14.50 -3.70
CA ILE A 107 16.58 15.23 -2.51
C ILE A 107 17.02 16.69 -2.70
N THR A 108 16.06 17.59 -2.79
CA THR A 108 16.30 19.03 -3.00
C THR A 108 15.68 19.85 -1.87
N GLU A 109 15.95 21.13 -1.83
CA GLU A 109 15.21 22.04 -0.96
C GLU A 109 13.85 22.39 -1.56
N HIS A 110 12.83 22.44 -0.69
CA HIS A 110 11.49 22.79 -1.16
C HIS A 110 11.48 24.27 -1.64
N PRO A 111 10.98 24.56 -2.84
CA PRO A 111 11.06 25.92 -3.43
C PRO A 111 10.47 27.04 -2.56
N SER A 112 9.43 26.73 -1.78
CA SER A 112 8.74 27.70 -0.92
C SER A 112 9.17 27.64 0.55
N SER A 113 10.05 26.71 0.95
CA SER A 113 10.48 26.53 2.33
C SER A 113 11.91 25.99 2.38
N GLY A 114 12.89 26.86 2.59
CA GLY A 114 14.31 26.46 2.68
C GLY A 114 14.66 25.48 3.80
N ARG A 115 13.71 25.14 4.68
CA ARG A 115 13.89 24.14 5.75
C ARG A 115 13.29 22.78 5.40
N GLU A 116 12.40 22.73 4.45
CA GLU A 116 11.74 21.50 4.04
C GLU A 116 12.48 20.86 2.87
N LYS A 117 12.60 19.54 2.87
CA LYS A 117 13.19 18.79 1.76
C LYS A 117 12.10 18.23 0.86
N LEU A 118 12.29 18.39 -0.44
CA LEU A 118 11.49 17.75 -1.48
C LEU A 118 12.21 16.49 -1.94
N ILE A 119 11.44 15.43 -2.13
CA ILE A 119 11.91 14.16 -2.70
C ILE A 119 11.28 14.04 -4.09
N GLU A 120 12.10 13.74 -5.07
CA GLU A 120 11.66 13.64 -6.45
C GLU A 120 12.21 12.37 -7.12
N LEU A 121 11.41 11.72 -7.96
CA LEU A 121 11.86 10.58 -8.76
C LEU A 121 12.83 11.04 -9.83
N THR A 122 13.97 10.37 -9.91
CA THR A 122 14.87 10.48 -11.07
C THR A 122 14.20 9.86 -12.33
N PRO A 123 14.75 10.05 -13.54
CA PRO A 123 14.28 9.30 -14.71
C PRO A 123 14.34 7.77 -14.52
N ALA A 124 15.35 7.28 -13.78
CA ALA A 124 15.45 5.86 -13.42
C ALA A 124 14.35 5.46 -12.41
N GLY A 125 14.13 6.29 -11.39
CA GLY A 125 13.04 6.10 -10.42
C GLY A 125 11.67 6.08 -11.08
N ALA A 126 11.42 6.98 -12.03
CA ALA A 126 10.16 7.01 -12.76
C ALA A 126 9.93 5.71 -13.57
N ARG A 127 10.97 5.17 -14.22
CA ARG A 127 10.87 3.88 -14.92
C ARG A 127 10.64 2.72 -13.95
N PHE A 128 11.34 2.71 -12.82
CA PHE A 128 11.16 1.69 -11.78
C PHE A 128 9.73 1.70 -11.26
N VAL A 129 9.20 2.86 -10.88
CA VAL A 129 7.81 3.03 -10.40
C VAL A 129 6.80 2.62 -11.47
N GLN A 130 7.05 2.92 -12.75
CA GLN A 130 6.21 2.47 -13.84
C GLN A 130 6.19 0.92 -13.95
N GLN A 131 7.33 0.25 -13.80
CA GLN A 131 7.40 -1.20 -13.81
C GLN A 131 6.71 -1.80 -12.58
N MET A 132 6.95 -1.24 -11.38
CA MET A 132 6.28 -1.61 -10.15
C MET A 132 4.75 -1.54 -10.29
N THR A 133 4.24 -0.44 -10.89
CA THR A 133 2.81 -0.27 -11.13
C THR A 133 2.27 -1.32 -12.12
N ARG A 134 3.00 -1.60 -13.20
CA ARG A 134 2.60 -2.65 -14.17
C ARG A 134 2.51 -4.02 -13.52
N ASN A 135 3.51 -4.38 -12.71
CA ASN A 135 3.50 -5.66 -11.99
C ASN A 135 2.30 -5.77 -11.03
N GLY A 136 2.04 -4.70 -10.29
CA GLY A 136 0.89 -4.63 -9.39
C GLY A 136 -0.45 -4.72 -10.14
N SER A 137 -0.61 -3.99 -11.25
CA SER A 137 -1.83 -4.06 -12.08
C SER A 137 -2.04 -5.47 -12.63
N ALA A 138 -1.02 -6.07 -13.23
CA ALA A 138 -1.14 -7.44 -13.77
C ALA A 138 -1.53 -8.48 -12.70
N MET A 139 -1.02 -8.32 -11.47
CA MET A 139 -1.44 -9.18 -10.36
C MET A 139 -2.91 -8.94 -9.99
N CYS A 140 -3.35 -7.68 -9.93
CA CYS A 140 -4.74 -7.34 -9.64
C CYS A 140 -5.68 -7.84 -10.75
N ASP A 141 -5.32 -7.67 -12.02
CA ASP A 141 -6.09 -8.17 -13.15
C ASP A 141 -6.26 -9.69 -13.06
N TRP A 142 -5.17 -10.42 -12.83
CA TRP A 142 -5.22 -11.87 -12.61
C TRP A 142 -6.15 -12.25 -11.44
N PHE A 143 -6.05 -11.51 -10.33
CA PHE A 143 -6.87 -11.74 -9.14
C PHE A 143 -8.36 -11.53 -9.46
N LEU A 144 -8.70 -10.43 -10.14
CA LEU A 144 -10.07 -10.11 -10.52
C LEU A 144 -10.67 -11.15 -11.48
N GLU A 145 -9.90 -11.59 -12.48
CA GLU A 145 -10.30 -12.64 -13.41
C GLU A 145 -10.59 -13.98 -12.71
N ASN A 146 -9.82 -14.32 -11.66
CA ASN A 146 -9.97 -15.59 -10.94
C ASN A 146 -10.99 -15.55 -9.79
N MET A 147 -11.37 -14.38 -9.31
CA MET A 147 -12.40 -14.25 -8.27
C MET A 147 -13.80 -14.51 -8.79
N SER A 148 -14.02 -14.40 -10.10
CA SER A 148 -15.35 -14.57 -10.72
C SER A 148 -16.45 -13.73 -10.04
N LEU A 149 -16.09 -12.52 -9.62
CA LEU A 149 -17.01 -11.60 -8.95
C LEU A 149 -17.98 -10.96 -9.94
N TRP A 150 -19.22 -10.80 -9.49
CA TRP A 150 -20.18 -9.93 -10.17
C TRP A 150 -19.83 -8.46 -9.93
N GLU A 151 -20.24 -7.57 -10.84
CA GLU A 151 -19.94 -6.14 -10.74
C GLU A 151 -20.33 -5.54 -9.36
N HIS A 152 -21.52 -5.87 -8.86
CA HIS A 152 -21.98 -5.40 -7.54
C HIS A 152 -21.19 -5.99 -6.36
N GLU A 153 -20.63 -7.20 -6.48
CA GLU A 153 -19.75 -7.78 -5.44
C GLU A 153 -18.41 -7.07 -5.39
N MET A 154 -17.91 -6.61 -6.54
CA MET A 154 -16.73 -5.78 -6.61
C MET A 154 -16.94 -4.44 -5.90
N ASP A 155 -18.07 -3.77 -6.13
CA ASP A 155 -18.41 -2.52 -5.46
C ASP A 155 -18.48 -2.69 -3.95
N VAL A 156 -19.12 -3.78 -3.48
CA VAL A 156 -19.18 -4.13 -2.04
C VAL A 156 -17.77 -4.39 -1.49
N CYS A 157 -16.93 -5.12 -2.21
CA CYS A 157 -15.57 -5.41 -1.83
C CYS A 157 -14.75 -4.12 -1.66
N LEU A 158 -14.76 -3.23 -2.64
CA LEU A 158 -14.08 -1.94 -2.61
C LEU A 158 -14.60 -1.05 -1.46
N TYR A 159 -15.91 -1.01 -1.25
CA TYR A 159 -16.52 -0.29 -0.14
C TYR A 159 -16.04 -0.81 1.22
N ILE A 160 -16.03 -2.12 1.42
CA ILE A 160 -15.59 -2.74 2.69
C ILE A 160 -14.10 -2.47 2.92
N TYR A 161 -13.23 -2.65 1.93
CA TYR A 161 -11.80 -2.35 2.07
C TYR A 161 -11.55 -0.88 2.41
N THR A 162 -12.21 0.05 1.74
CA THR A 162 -12.13 1.49 2.03
C THR A 162 -12.58 1.79 3.47
N LYS A 163 -13.67 1.19 3.92
CA LYS A 163 -14.19 1.37 5.27
C LYS A 163 -13.24 0.80 6.33
N VAL A 164 -12.70 -0.38 6.11
CA VAL A 164 -11.73 -1.03 7.01
C VAL A 164 -10.48 -0.15 7.16
N THR A 165 -9.87 0.28 6.06
CA THR A 165 -8.66 1.13 6.09
C THR A 165 -8.92 2.46 6.78
N THR A 166 -10.09 3.08 6.55
CA THR A 166 -10.48 4.33 7.20
C THR A 166 -10.63 4.18 8.73
N ILE A 167 -11.26 3.08 9.19
CA ILE A 167 -11.48 2.84 10.62
C ILE A 167 -10.16 2.53 11.33
N PHE A 168 -9.31 1.68 10.75
CA PHE A 168 -8.00 1.38 11.32
C PHE A 168 -7.09 2.60 11.34
N GLY A 169 -7.11 3.45 10.30
CA GLY A 169 -6.39 4.72 10.30
C GLY A 169 -6.79 5.62 11.48
N LYS A 170 -8.08 5.77 11.73
CA LYS A 170 -8.56 6.54 12.91
C LYS A 170 -8.12 5.94 14.24
N MET A 171 -8.13 4.62 14.37
CA MET A 171 -7.68 3.94 15.57
C MET A 171 -6.19 4.23 15.85
N ILE A 172 -5.33 4.10 14.84
CA ILE A 172 -3.91 4.40 14.94
C ILE A 172 -3.66 5.86 15.31
N ASP A 173 -4.39 6.80 14.72
CA ASP A 173 -4.27 8.23 15.06
C ASP A 173 -4.68 8.51 16.52
N GLN A 174 -5.72 7.85 17.02
CA GLN A 174 -6.16 7.98 18.43
C GLN A 174 -5.12 7.43 19.41
N GLU A 175 -4.54 6.28 19.13
CA GLU A 175 -3.50 5.67 19.97
C GLU A 175 -2.25 6.57 20.07
N ARG A 176 -1.88 7.23 18.99
CA ARG A 176 -0.76 8.19 18.96
C ARG A 176 -1.03 9.43 19.79
N LEU A 177 -2.25 9.98 19.71
CA LEU A 177 -2.64 11.13 20.50
C LEU A 177 -2.68 10.81 22.00
N ALA A 178 -2.96 9.56 22.36
CA ALA A 178 -2.96 9.10 23.75
C ALA A 178 -1.55 8.81 24.32
N SER A 179 -0.56 8.62 23.44
CA SER A 179 0.81 8.23 23.79
C SER A 179 1.83 9.39 23.80
N GLY A 180 1.43 10.59 23.33
CA GLY A 180 2.27 11.80 23.24
C GLY A 180 1.82 12.87 24.19
#